data_e90a004e33e387c6f568fcec97654d20
#
_entry.id   e90a004e33e387c6f568fcec97654d20
#
_cell.length_a   1.000
_cell.length_b   1.000
_cell.length_c   1.000
_cell.angle_alpha   90.00
_cell.angle_beta   90.00
_cell.angle_gamma   90.00
#
_symmetry.space_group_name_H-M   'P 1'
#
loop_
_entity.id
_entity.type
_entity.pdbx_description
1 polymer ?
#
loop_
_entity_poly.entity_id
_entity_poly.type
_entity_poly.pdbx_seq_one_letter_code
_entity_poly.pdbx_strand_id
1 'polypeptide(L)'
;MSNNAIRVHRRTKIVATVGPGSDSEDMIGRLIAAGVDVFRLNFSHGAVRHHQLTAERIRRQARHQDRYVGVLADLQGPKIRIASFETGSVSLTAGDSFRLSLTVDGEKGNSSAVGIEYRDLPKSVEVDDVLLLDDGKTVSYTHLTLPTRIF
;
A
#
# COMPACT_ATOMS: atom_id res chain seq x y z
N MET A 1 4.71 -31.45 31.52
CA MET A 1 3.29 -31.79 31.30
C MET A 1 2.90 -31.19 29.96
N SER A 2 2.80 -32.03 28.93
CA SER A 2 2.48 -31.58 27.57
C SER A 2 1.02 -31.15 27.52
N ASN A 3 0.78 -29.88 27.37
CA ASN A 3 -0.55 -29.35 27.16
C ASN A 3 -0.98 -29.68 25.70
N ASN A 4 -1.58 -30.86 25.56
CA ASN A 4 -2.10 -31.36 24.28
C ASN A 4 -3.41 -30.59 23.96
N ALA A 5 -3.30 -29.30 23.73
CA ALA A 5 -4.44 -28.50 23.27
C ALA A 5 -4.90 -29.05 21.93
N ILE A 6 -6.12 -29.57 21.91
CA ILE A 6 -6.80 -30.07 20.71
C ILE A 6 -6.67 -28.97 19.65
N ARG A 7 -5.83 -29.19 18.63
CA ARG A 7 -5.70 -28.29 17.49
C ARG A 7 -7.00 -28.36 16.70
N VAL A 8 -7.92 -27.44 16.97
CA VAL A 8 -9.11 -27.28 16.14
C VAL A 8 -8.65 -26.88 14.75
N HIS A 9 -8.76 -27.79 13.78
CA HIS A 9 -8.46 -27.49 12.39
C HIS A 9 -9.54 -26.55 11.84
N ARG A 10 -9.26 -25.24 11.94
CA ARG A 10 -10.12 -24.24 11.31
C ARG A 10 -9.97 -24.32 9.79
N ARG A 11 -11.10 -24.27 9.08
CA ARG A 11 -11.11 -24.17 7.62
C ARG A 11 -10.72 -22.75 7.18
N THR A 12 -11.21 -21.74 7.90
CA THR A 12 -10.87 -20.34 7.65
C THR A 12 -9.45 -20.05 8.14
N LYS A 13 -8.64 -19.46 7.27
CA LYS A 13 -7.28 -19.02 7.58
C LYS A 13 -7.28 -17.54 7.93
N ILE A 14 -6.49 -17.18 8.93
CA ILE A 14 -6.32 -15.79 9.36
C ILE A 14 -5.04 -15.25 8.73
N VAL A 15 -5.20 -14.18 7.94
CA VAL A 15 -4.09 -13.41 7.39
C VAL A 15 -3.96 -12.12 8.19
N ALA A 16 -2.81 -11.91 8.83
CA ALA A 16 -2.50 -10.70 9.58
C ALA A 16 -1.47 -9.85 8.82
N THR A 17 -1.79 -8.60 8.54
CA THR A 17 -0.81 -7.66 8.00
C THR A 17 0.05 -7.11 9.13
N VAL A 18 1.37 -7.23 8.99
CA VAL A 18 2.33 -6.68 9.94
C VAL A 18 2.59 -5.22 9.61
N GLY A 19 2.50 -4.38 10.61
CA GLY A 19 2.81 -2.95 10.55
C GLY A 19 3.58 -2.51 11.81
N PRO A 20 3.92 -1.21 11.92
CA PRO A 20 4.76 -0.70 13.02
C PRO A 20 4.27 -1.03 14.43
N GLY A 21 2.96 -1.18 14.62
CA GLY A 21 2.36 -1.56 15.91
C GLY A 21 2.37 -3.06 16.19
N SER A 22 2.77 -3.91 15.22
CA SER A 22 2.66 -5.38 15.33
C SER A 22 3.92 -6.13 14.90
N ASP A 23 5.02 -5.45 14.64
CA ASP A 23 6.26 -6.03 14.12
C ASP A 23 7.27 -6.43 15.21
N SER A 24 6.95 -6.18 16.48
CA SER A 24 7.78 -6.61 17.60
C SER A 24 7.76 -8.14 17.74
N GLU A 25 8.84 -8.71 18.24
CA GLU A 25 8.98 -10.17 18.42
C GLU A 25 7.91 -10.73 19.36
N ASP A 26 7.58 -9.99 20.44
CA ASP A 26 6.54 -10.38 21.40
C ASP A 26 5.15 -10.38 20.72
N MET A 27 4.82 -9.31 19.99
CA MET A 27 3.52 -9.21 19.33
C MET A 27 3.35 -10.28 18.25
N ILE A 28 4.39 -10.56 17.46
CA ILE A 28 4.39 -11.66 16.50
C ILE A 28 4.15 -13.00 17.20
N GLY A 29 4.84 -13.25 18.33
CA GLY A 29 4.62 -14.44 19.13
C GLY A 29 3.18 -14.59 19.62
N ARG A 30 2.59 -13.51 20.12
CA ARG A 30 1.19 -13.46 20.57
C ARG A 30 0.20 -13.70 19.42
N LEU A 31 0.46 -13.14 18.24
CA LEU A 31 -0.38 -13.35 17.05
C LEU A 31 -0.34 -14.81 16.59
N ILE A 32 0.84 -15.46 16.63
CA ILE A 32 0.96 -16.90 16.32
C ILE A 32 0.18 -17.73 17.35
N ALA A 33 0.32 -17.43 18.64
CA ALA A 33 -0.41 -18.11 19.72
C ALA A 33 -1.94 -17.93 19.57
N ALA A 34 -2.39 -16.73 19.17
CA ALA A 34 -3.78 -16.43 18.88
C ALA A 34 -4.31 -17.14 17.62
N GLY A 35 -3.43 -17.70 16.80
CA GLY A 35 -3.81 -18.56 15.69
C GLY A 35 -3.74 -17.90 14.32
N VAL A 36 -2.91 -16.89 14.11
CA VAL A 36 -2.60 -16.39 12.78
C VAL A 36 -1.96 -17.49 11.95
N ASP A 37 -2.42 -17.66 10.73
CA ASP A 37 -1.95 -18.67 9.79
C ASP A 37 -0.96 -18.08 8.77
N VAL A 38 -1.14 -16.81 8.38
CA VAL A 38 -0.31 -16.12 7.39
C VAL A 38 -0.01 -14.69 7.83
N PHE A 39 1.24 -14.29 7.76
CA PHE A 39 1.67 -12.89 7.95
C PHE A 39 1.90 -12.24 6.60
N ARG A 40 1.17 -11.16 6.32
CA ARG A 40 1.34 -10.35 5.12
C ARG A 40 2.30 -9.20 5.39
N LEU A 41 3.36 -9.09 4.60
CA LEU A 41 4.31 -7.99 4.58
C LEU A 41 4.00 -7.11 3.36
N ASN A 42 3.55 -5.89 3.59
CA ASN A 42 3.18 -4.95 2.51
C ASN A 42 4.41 -4.17 2.04
N PHE A 43 4.96 -4.54 0.88
CA PHE A 43 6.13 -3.92 0.26
C PHE A 43 5.84 -2.54 -0.36
N SER A 44 4.60 -2.06 -0.33
CA SER A 44 4.29 -0.67 -0.69
C SER A 44 4.82 0.34 0.34
N HIS A 45 5.19 -0.11 1.53
CA HIS A 45 5.67 0.72 2.62
C HIS A 45 6.86 0.06 3.33
N GLY A 46 7.76 0.87 3.86
CA GLY A 46 8.90 0.39 4.62
C GLY A 46 10.09 -0.03 3.74
N ALA A 47 11.24 -0.18 4.38
CA ALA A 47 12.47 -0.60 3.71
C ALA A 47 12.52 -2.14 3.59
N VAL A 48 13.13 -2.64 2.52
CA VAL A 48 13.36 -4.09 2.30
C VAL A 48 14.03 -4.76 3.50
N ARG A 49 15.02 -4.11 4.09
CA ARG A 49 15.74 -4.60 5.28
C ARG A 49 14.79 -4.82 6.47
N HIS A 50 13.81 -3.93 6.65
CA HIS A 50 12.80 -4.08 7.71
C HIS A 50 11.94 -5.32 7.49
N HIS A 51 11.47 -5.54 6.26
CA HIS A 51 10.69 -6.74 5.91
C HIS A 51 11.48 -8.03 6.10
N GLN A 52 12.77 -8.04 5.77
CA GLN A 52 13.66 -9.18 6.02
C GLN A 52 13.72 -9.52 7.51
N LEU A 53 14.00 -8.53 8.36
CA LEU A 53 14.05 -8.71 9.82
C LEU A 53 12.71 -9.19 10.39
N THR A 54 11.61 -8.65 9.90
CA THR A 54 10.27 -9.07 10.31
C THR A 54 9.99 -10.52 9.91
N ALA A 55 10.34 -10.93 8.70
CA ALA A 55 10.21 -12.32 8.26
C ALA A 55 11.07 -13.27 9.09
N GLU A 56 12.29 -12.87 9.47
CA GLU A 56 13.15 -13.65 10.37
C GLU A 56 12.52 -13.81 11.77
N ARG A 57 11.94 -12.74 12.33
CA ARG A 57 11.21 -12.78 13.61
C ARG A 57 10.04 -13.76 13.54
N ILE A 58 9.21 -13.67 12.48
CA ILE A 58 8.07 -14.57 12.28
C ILE A 58 8.54 -16.03 12.25
N ARG A 59 9.56 -16.36 11.46
CA ARG A 59 10.09 -17.71 11.36
C ARG A 59 10.68 -18.22 12.68
N ARG A 60 11.35 -17.34 13.44
CA ARG A 60 11.88 -17.68 14.75
C ARG A 60 10.77 -17.99 15.75
N GLN A 61 9.77 -17.14 15.85
CA GLN A 61 8.63 -17.31 16.74
C GLN A 61 7.76 -18.52 16.36
N ALA A 62 7.59 -18.78 15.06
CA ALA A 62 6.90 -19.97 14.58
C ALA A 62 7.60 -21.26 15.02
N ARG A 63 8.93 -21.34 14.87
CA ARG A 63 9.71 -22.48 15.35
C ARG A 63 9.64 -22.63 16.88
N HIS A 64 9.71 -21.53 17.61
CA HIS A 64 9.65 -21.57 19.09
C HIS A 64 8.32 -22.13 19.61
N GLN A 65 7.23 -21.93 18.88
CA GLN A 65 5.89 -22.40 19.23
C GLN A 65 5.48 -23.69 18.51
N ASP A 66 6.39 -24.32 17.79
CA ASP A 66 6.12 -25.51 16.95
C ASP A 66 4.90 -25.30 16.04
N ARG A 67 4.87 -24.14 15.37
CA ARG A 67 3.78 -23.73 14.46
C ARG A 67 4.33 -23.50 13.05
N TYR A 68 3.53 -23.93 12.06
CA TYR A 68 3.75 -23.56 10.66
C TYR A 68 2.89 -22.34 10.32
N VAL A 69 3.53 -21.26 9.92
CA VAL A 69 2.85 -20.05 9.44
C VAL A 69 3.42 -19.62 8.09
N GLY A 70 2.54 -19.11 7.21
CA GLY A 70 2.96 -18.55 5.94
C GLY A 70 3.50 -17.12 6.12
N VAL A 71 4.44 -16.72 5.26
CA VAL A 71 4.86 -15.33 5.09
C VAL A 71 4.56 -14.95 3.65
N LEU A 72 3.65 -14.00 3.47
CA LEU A 72 3.21 -13.48 2.19
C LEU A 72 3.87 -12.12 1.96
N ALA A 73 4.71 -12.04 0.93
CA ALA A 73 5.23 -10.77 0.44
C ALA A 73 4.25 -10.19 -0.57
N ASP A 74 3.57 -9.12 -0.19
CA ASP A 74 2.70 -8.37 -1.08
C ASP A 74 3.53 -7.31 -1.80
N LEU A 75 3.95 -7.66 -3.01
CA LEU A 75 4.85 -6.83 -3.80
C LEU A 75 4.11 -5.60 -4.33
N GLN A 76 4.79 -4.48 -4.28
CA GLN A 76 4.31 -3.26 -4.91
C GLN A 76 4.24 -3.49 -6.42
N GLY A 77 3.01 -3.43 -6.98
CA GLY A 77 2.82 -3.32 -8.42
C GLY A 77 3.19 -1.93 -8.95
N PRO A 78 3.09 -1.69 -10.25
CA PRO A 78 3.20 -0.36 -10.82
C PRO A 78 2.06 0.50 -10.28
N LYS A 79 2.29 1.17 -9.14
CA LYS A 79 1.31 2.06 -8.54
C LYS A 79 1.45 3.42 -9.19
N ILE A 80 0.38 3.88 -9.85
CA ILE A 80 0.32 5.24 -10.35
C ILE A 80 0.27 6.17 -9.14
N ARG A 81 1.26 7.06 -9.03
CA ARG A 81 1.38 8.01 -7.93
C ARG A 81 1.40 9.43 -8.47
N ILE A 82 0.76 10.31 -7.72
CA ILE A 82 0.96 11.75 -7.85
C ILE A 82 2.22 12.15 -7.08
N ALA A 83 2.83 13.24 -7.47
CA ALA A 83 3.94 13.85 -6.74
C ALA A 83 3.46 14.42 -5.39
N SER A 84 4.41 14.91 -4.58
CA SER A 84 4.09 15.50 -3.28
C SER A 84 3.49 16.91 -3.45
N PHE A 85 2.67 17.33 -2.48
CA PHE A 85 2.20 18.69 -2.36
C PHE A 85 3.12 19.54 -1.49
N GLU A 86 3.15 20.83 -1.75
CA GLU A 86 3.95 21.80 -0.99
C GLU A 86 3.56 21.83 0.49
N THR A 87 2.28 21.73 0.76
CA THR A 87 1.68 21.70 2.11
C THR A 87 1.44 20.28 2.66
N GLY A 88 1.97 19.24 1.97
CA GLY A 88 1.74 17.83 2.33
C GLY A 88 0.40 17.29 1.83
N SER A 89 -0.65 18.07 1.81
CA SER A 89 -1.97 17.74 1.27
C SER A 89 -2.68 19.00 0.78
N VAL A 90 -3.67 18.81 -0.09
CA VAL A 90 -4.56 19.89 -0.55
C VAL A 90 -6.01 19.45 -0.44
N SER A 91 -6.89 20.42 -0.20
CA SER A 91 -8.34 20.19 -0.28
C SER A 91 -8.84 20.66 -1.64
N LEU A 92 -9.62 19.80 -2.29
CA LEU A 92 -10.28 20.12 -3.55
C LEU A 92 -11.79 20.21 -3.31
N THR A 93 -12.44 21.15 -3.97
CA THR A 93 -13.89 21.32 -3.92
C THR A 93 -14.52 20.67 -5.15
N ALA A 94 -15.67 20.04 -4.97
CA ALA A 94 -16.40 19.44 -6.10
C ALA A 94 -16.69 20.50 -7.18
N GLY A 95 -16.30 20.21 -8.42
CA GLY A 95 -16.40 21.12 -9.55
C GLY A 95 -15.13 21.92 -9.86
N ASP A 96 -14.11 21.86 -9.00
CA ASP A 96 -12.83 22.49 -9.27
C ASP A 96 -12.09 21.78 -10.42
N SER A 97 -11.40 22.56 -11.24
CA SER A 97 -10.47 22.04 -12.24
C SER A 97 -9.14 21.73 -11.58
N PHE A 98 -8.69 20.46 -11.68
CA PHE A 98 -7.42 20.03 -11.14
C PHE A 98 -6.58 19.36 -12.22
N ARG A 99 -5.33 19.79 -12.39
CA ARG A 99 -4.46 19.30 -13.46
C ARG A 99 -3.48 18.25 -12.95
N LEU A 100 -3.49 17.08 -13.56
CA LEU A 100 -2.43 16.07 -13.46
C LEU A 100 -1.43 16.32 -14.61
N SER A 101 -0.15 16.50 -14.31
CA SER A 101 0.84 16.95 -15.28
C SER A 101 2.10 16.09 -15.25
N LEU A 102 2.65 15.79 -16.44
CA LEU A 102 3.97 15.16 -16.56
C LEU A 102 5.12 16.16 -16.43
N THR A 103 4.82 17.46 -16.55
CA THR A 103 5.83 18.55 -16.64
C THR A 103 6.09 19.25 -15.31
N VAL A 104 5.40 18.89 -14.23
CA VAL A 104 5.69 19.39 -12.88
C VAL A 104 6.84 18.55 -12.28
N ASP A 105 7.96 18.48 -13.01
CA ASP A 105 9.17 17.82 -12.54
C ASP A 105 9.83 18.69 -11.46
N GLY A 106 9.85 18.15 -10.23
CA GLY A 106 10.56 18.76 -9.11
C GLY A 106 9.81 19.89 -8.39
N GLU A 107 8.71 20.39 -8.91
CA GLU A 107 7.85 21.34 -8.19
C GLU A 107 6.81 20.56 -7.38
N LYS A 108 6.63 20.99 -6.15
CA LYS A 108 5.57 20.45 -5.30
C LYS A 108 4.23 20.92 -5.83
N GLY A 109 3.25 20.01 -5.89
CA GLY A 109 1.89 20.31 -6.30
C GLY A 109 1.18 21.29 -5.37
N ASN A 110 0.11 21.89 -5.87
CA ASN A 110 -0.77 22.82 -5.14
C ASN A 110 -2.24 22.47 -5.42
N SER A 111 -3.17 23.32 -5.00
CA SER A 111 -4.63 23.13 -5.23
C SER A 111 -5.08 23.17 -6.69
N SER A 112 -4.21 23.54 -7.64
CA SER A 112 -4.55 23.63 -9.06
C SER A 112 -3.90 22.56 -9.92
N ALA A 113 -2.75 22.01 -9.49
CA ALA A 113 -2.02 21.01 -10.26
C ALA A 113 -1.08 20.17 -9.40
N VAL A 114 -0.80 18.95 -9.84
CA VAL A 114 0.23 18.09 -9.28
C VAL A 114 0.89 17.25 -10.37
N GLY A 115 2.16 16.91 -10.17
CA GLY A 115 2.89 16.00 -11.03
C GLY A 115 2.40 14.56 -10.90
N ILE A 116 2.58 13.76 -11.97
CA ILE A 116 2.34 12.32 -11.96
C ILE A 116 3.60 11.58 -12.38
N GLU A 117 3.86 10.44 -11.72
CA GLU A 117 5.03 9.61 -12.03
C GLU A 117 4.80 8.71 -13.25
N TYR A 118 3.55 8.34 -13.53
CA TYR A 118 3.21 7.46 -14.64
C TYR A 118 3.09 8.23 -15.95
N ARG A 119 4.15 8.16 -16.77
CA ARG A 119 4.28 8.93 -18.02
C ARG A 119 3.27 8.57 -19.10
N ASP A 120 2.74 7.35 -19.07
CA ASP A 120 1.78 6.89 -20.07
C ASP A 120 0.32 7.13 -19.68
N LEU A 121 0.04 7.74 -18.51
CA LEU A 121 -1.33 8.03 -18.09
C LEU A 121 -2.11 8.82 -19.16
N PRO A 122 -1.57 9.91 -19.77
CA PRO A 122 -2.30 10.67 -20.77
C PRO A 122 -2.64 9.89 -22.05
N LYS A 123 -1.93 8.78 -22.31
CA LYS A 123 -2.21 7.88 -23.46
C LYS A 123 -3.19 6.77 -23.09
N SER A 124 -3.38 6.55 -21.78
CA SER A 124 -4.16 5.45 -21.23
C SER A 124 -5.56 5.86 -20.79
N VAL A 125 -5.89 7.14 -20.91
CA VAL A 125 -7.19 7.70 -20.52
C VAL A 125 -7.81 8.47 -21.67
N GLU A 126 -9.13 8.44 -21.74
CA GLU A 126 -9.93 9.18 -22.72
C GLU A 126 -10.74 10.28 -21.99
N VAL A 127 -11.37 11.16 -22.77
CA VAL A 127 -12.30 12.16 -22.22
C VAL A 127 -13.46 11.42 -21.55
N ASP A 128 -13.90 11.93 -20.40
CA ASP A 128 -14.94 11.36 -19.54
C ASP A 128 -14.57 10.09 -18.76
N ASP A 129 -13.33 9.60 -18.86
CA ASP A 129 -12.88 8.54 -17.98
C ASP A 129 -12.86 9.01 -16.51
N VAL A 130 -13.14 8.09 -15.61
CA VAL A 130 -13.18 8.36 -14.17
C VAL A 130 -11.86 7.96 -13.55
N LEU A 131 -11.16 8.92 -12.94
CA LEU A 131 -9.98 8.66 -12.15
C LEU A 131 -10.32 8.67 -10.65
N LEU A 132 -9.94 7.62 -9.96
CA LEU A 132 -10.09 7.50 -8.51
C LEU A 132 -8.76 7.81 -7.83
N LEU A 133 -8.74 8.82 -6.97
CA LEU A 133 -7.58 9.21 -6.18
C LEU A 133 -7.85 8.92 -4.69
N ASP A 134 -6.80 8.66 -3.93
CA ASP A 134 -6.85 8.35 -2.48
C ASP A 134 -7.87 7.23 -2.18
N ASP A 135 -7.71 6.10 -2.88
CA ASP A 135 -8.59 4.92 -2.76
C ASP A 135 -10.09 5.23 -3.01
N GLY A 136 -10.35 6.20 -3.90
CA GLY A 136 -11.70 6.58 -4.29
C GLY A 136 -12.37 7.64 -3.39
N LYS A 137 -11.65 8.22 -2.45
CA LYS A 137 -12.16 9.36 -1.67
C LYS A 137 -12.33 10.61 -2.52
N THR A 138 -11.52 10.74 -3.57
CA THR A 138 -11.63 11.79 -4.56
C THR A 138 -11.93 11.16 -5.91
N VAL A 139 -13.00 11.59 -6.57
CA VAL A 139 -13.41 11.17 -7.90
C VAL A 139 -13.23 12.33 -8.85
N SER A 140 -12.50 12.11 -9.94
CA SER A 140 -12.22 13.10 -10.96
C SER A 140 -12.70 12.60 -12.32
N TYR A 141 -13.42 13.43 -13.05
CA TYR A 141 -13.78 13.17 -14.44
C TYR A 141 -12.71 13.80 -15.34
N THR A 142 -12.19 13.04 -16.30
CA THR A 142 -11.15 13.54 -17.18
C THR A 142 -11.73 14.48 -18.23
N HIS A 143 -11.34 15.73 -18.16
CA HIS A 143 -11.45 16.67 -19.29
C HIS A 143 -10.06 16.78 -19.91
N LEU A 144 -9.79 15.99 -20.97
CA LEU A 144 -8.56 16.16 -21.73
C LEU A 144 -8.64 17.42 -22.57
N THR A 145 -8.12 18.51 -22.07
CA THR A 145 -7.80 19.64 -22.93
C THR A 145 -6.44 19.36 -23.57
N LEU A 146 -6.43 18.90 -24.82
CA LEU A 146 -5.22 18.93 -25.65
C LEU A 146 -4.92 20.38 -26.04
N PRO A 147 -3.65 20.80 -26.15
CA PRO A 147 -2.50 19.94 -26.37
C PRO A 147 -1.42 20.12 -25.29
N THR A 148 -1.05 19.10 -24.64
CA THR A 148 0.30 19.13 -24.10
C THR A 148 1.23 18.66 -25.20
N ARG A 149 1.78 19.59 -25.99
CA ARG A 149 2.95 19.32 -26.80
C ARG A 149 4.06 18.95 -25.82
N ILE A 150 4.43 17.68 -25.85
CA ILE A 150 5.68 17.22 -25.26
C ILE A 150 6.73 17.50 -26.33
N PHE A 151 7.61 18.46 -26.05
CA PHE A 151 8.88 18.59 -26.76
C PHE A 151 9.95 17.87 -25.94
#